data_6281f8f1000190221ac2ac42b6177bae
#
_entry.id   6281f8f1000190221ac2ac42b6177bae
#
_cell.length_a   1.000
_cell.length_b   1.000
_cell.length_c   1.000
_cell.angle_alpha   90.00
_cell.angle_beta   90.00
_cell.angle_gamma   90.00
#
_symmetry.space_group_name_H-M   'P 1'
#
loop_
_entity.id
_entity.type
_entity.pdbx_description
1 polymer ?
#
loop_
_entity_poly.entity_id
_entity_poly.type
_entity_poly.pdbx_seq_one_letter_code
_entity_poly.pdbx_strand_id
1 'polypeptide(L)'
;KKQLLKELSDELYSISDREKYLSLLIERFSLLKDQYFIDLQRIDVVSQANFYLNNFADIYCEFCNTPQKKENEISYDDCFLSCNAEKLKIKSQLKGLIESIGSNVREHELIMLRKNDVNEIYQSEKK
;
A
#
# COMPACT_ATOMS: atom_id res chain seq x y z
N LYS A 1 -0.13 -32.18 35.01
CA LYS A 1 -1.36 -31.75 34.34
C LYS A 1 -1.57 -30.24 34.43
N LYS A 2 -1.45 -29.61 35.61
CA LYS A 2 -1.55 -28.16 35.77
C LYS A 2 -0.46 -27.39 35.02
N GLN A 3 0.75 -27.93 34.98
CA GLN A 3 1.87 -27.32 34.25
C GLN A 3 1.62 -27.34 32.74
N LEU A 4 1.10 -28.43 32.20
CA LEU A 4 0.76 -28.56 30.78
C LEU A 4 -0.33 -27.55 30.38
N LEU A 5 -1.38 -27.41 31.18
CA LEU A 5 -2.46 -26.43 30.94
C LEU A 5 -1.94 -25.00 30.96
N LYS A 6 -1.02 -24.71 31.87
CA LYS A 6 -0.38 -23.39 31.92
C LYS A 6 0.44 -23.09 30.66
N GLU A 7 1.26 -24.06 30.24
CA GLU A 7 2.09 -23.93 29.03
C GLU A 7 1.21 -23.73 27.78
N LEU A 8 0.13 -24.50 27.65
CA LEU A 8 -0.83 -24.36 26.55
C LEU A 8 -1.55 -23.00 26.58
N SER A 9 -1.93 -22.53 27.76
CA SER A 9 -2.54 -21.21 27.94
C SER A 9 -1.59 -20.08 27.54
N ASP A 10 -0.32 -20.18 27.96
CA ASP A 10 0.72 -19.20 27.61
C ASP A 10 0.99 -19.20 26.11
N GLU A 11 1.03 -20.38 25.48
CA GLU A 11 1.19 -20.50 24.03
C GLU A 11 0.00 -19.88 23.29
N LEU A 12 -1.24 -20.14 23.72
CA LEU A 12 -2.44 -19.54 23.14
C LEU A 12 -2.42 -18.01 23.23
N TYR A 13 -1.97 -17.47 24.36
CA TYR A 13 -1.86 -16.04 24.55
C TYR A 13 -0.83 -15.43 23.58
N SER A 14 0.34 -16.05 23.46
CA SER A 14 1.39 -15.62 22.54
C SER A 14 0.93 -15.66 21.08
N ILE A 15 0.25 -16.72 20.68
CA ILE A 15 -0.32 -16.89 19.33
C ILE A 15 -1.38 -15.80 19.07
N SER A 16 -2.24 -15.53 20.02
CA SER A 16 -3.28 -14.50 19.89
C SER A 16 -2.68 -13.10 19.73
N ASP A 17 -1.62 -12.79 20.46
CA ASP A 17 -0.90 -11.54 20.32
C ASP A 17 -0.27 -11.38 18.93
N ARG A 18 0.37 -12.43 18.44
CA ARG A 18 0.98 -12.44 17.11
C ARG A 18 -0.08 -12.28 16.02
N GLU A 19 -1.20 -12.97 16.14
CA GLU A 19 -2.35 -12.87 15.24
C GLU A 19 -2.87 -11.43 15.15
N LYS A 20 -3.09 -10.79 16.29
CA LYS A 20 -3.56 -9.39 16.33
C LYS A 20 -2.56 -8.45 15.68
N TYR A 21 -1.29 -8.63 15.95
CA TYR A 21 -0.22 -7.84 15.34
C TYR A 21 -0.23 -7.98 13.80
N LEU A 22 -0.31 -9.22 13.30
CA LEU A 22 -0.35 -9.49 11.86
C LEU A 22 -1.60 -8.93 11.20
N SER A 23 -2.77 -9.07 11.84
CA SER A 23 -4.03 -8.49 11.34
C SER A 23 -3.94 -6.98 11.19
N LEU A 24 -3.38 -6.32 12.20
CA LEU A 24 -3.19 -4.86 12.17
C LEU A 24 -2.20 -4.44 11.08
N LEU A 25 -1.12 -5.19 10.92
CA LEU A 25 -0.09 -4.92 9.91
C LEU A 25 -0.64 -5.10 8.49
N ILE A 26 -1.41 -6.17 8.26
CA ILE A 26 -2.09 -6.42 6.98
C ILE A 26 -3.05 -5.27 6.65
N GLU A 27 -3.85 -4.83 7.61
CA GLU A 27 -4.77 -3.71 7.45
C GLU A 27 -4.05 -2.42 7.06
N ARG A 28 -2.99 -2.07 7.80
CA ARG A 28 -2.18 -0.88 7.52
C ARG A 28 -1.52 -0.93 6.16
N PHE A 29 -0.96 -2.06 5.79
CA PHE A 29 -0.33 -2.23 4.48
C PHE A 29 -1.35 -2.20 3.34
N SER A 30 -2.55 -2.71 3.57
CA SER A 30 -3.64 -2.63 2.59
C SER A 30 -4.08 -1.20 2.35
N LEU A 31 -4.17 -0.37 3.39
CA LEU A 31 -4.47 1.06 3.28
C LEU A 31 -3.35 1.79 2.51
N LEU A 32 -2.11 1.47 2.81
CA LEU A 32 -0.96 2.06 2.10
C LEU A 32 -0.93 1.65 0.62
N LYS A 33 -1.27 0.40 0.32
CA LYS A 33 -1.42 -0.10 -1.05
C LYS A 33 -2.47 0.71 -1.82
N ASP A 34 -3.62 0.94 -1.22
CA ASP A 34 -4.70 1.74 -1.81
C ASP A 34 -4.23 3.19 -2.06
N GLN A 35 -3.47 3.76 -1.13
CA GLN A 35 -2.89 5.09 -1.29
C GLN A 35 -1.92 5.15 -2.47
N TYR A 36 -1.09 4.14 -2.66
CA TYR A 36 -0.18 4.08 -3.83
C TYR A 36 -0.95 4.01 -5.15
N PHE A 37 -2.06 3.28 -5.21
CA PHE A 37 -2.91 3.27 -6.41
C PHE A 37 -3.51 4.65 -6.70
N ILE A 38 -3.97 5.35 -5.67
CA ILE A 38 -4.47 6.73 -5.80
C ILE A 38 -3.36 7.66 -6.32
N ASP A 39 -2.15 7.54 -5.77
CA ASP A 39 -1.02 8.35 -6.19
C ASP A 39 -0.64 8.11 -7.66
N LEU A 40 -0.68 6.85 -8.11
CA LEU A 40 -0.47 6.51 -9.52
C LEU A 40 -1.53 7.17 -10.43
N GLN A 41 -2.79 7.15 -10.02
CA GLN A 41 -3.87 7.82 -10.77
C GLN A 41 -3.67 9.33 -10.83
N ARG A 42 -3.24 9.94 -9.73
CA ARG A 42 -2.93 11.38 -9.68
C ARG A 42 -1.81 11.74 -10.65
N ILE A 43 -0.76 10.95 -10.69
CA ILE A 43 0.37 11.18 -11.60
C ILE A 43 -0.10 11.07 -13.06
N ASP A 44 -0.96 10.11 -13.39
CA ASP A 44 -1.54 9.98 -14.71
C ASP A 44 -2.34 11.23 -15.10
N VAL A 45 -3.15 11.76 -14.19
CA VAL A 45 -3.92 13.00 -14.42
C VAL A 45 -2.99 14.19 -14.64
N VAL A 46 -1.94 14.33 -13.84
CA VAL A 46 -0.94 15.39 -14.00
C VAL A 46 -0.24 15.29 -15.36
N SER A 47 0.15 14.08 -15.75
CA SER A 47 0.80 13.84 -17.05
C SER A 47 -0.12 14.18 -18.22
N GLN A 48 -1.39 13.79 -18.15
CA GLN A 48 -2.39 14.14 -19.17
C GLN A 48 -2.66 15.63 -19.24
N ALA A 49 -2.83 16.29 -18.08
CA ALA A 49 -3.04 17.73 -18.01
C ALA A 49 -1.86 18.49 -18.61
N ASN A 50 -0.64 18.06 -18.31
CA ASN A 50 0.57 18.65 -18.88
C ASN A 50 0.62 18.49 -20.41
N PHE A 51 0.24 17.33 -20.91
CA PHE A 51 0.15 17.07 -22.35
C PHE A 51 -0.84 18.04 -23.02
N TYR A 52 -2.04 18.18 -22.46
CA TYR A 52 -3.04 19.11 -23.00
C TYR A 52 -2.58 20.56 -22.96
N LEU A 53 -2.00 21.01 -21.85
CA LEU A 53 -1.53 22.38 -21.69
C LEU A 53 -0.41 22.73 -22.69
N ASN A 54 0.46 21.77 -23.01
CA ASN A 54 1.57 22.02 -23.94
C ASN A 54 1.19 21.90 -25.41
N ASN A 55 0.19 21.06 -25.75
CA ASN A 55 -0.16 20.78 -27.14
C ASN A 55 -1.38 21.58 -27.63
N PHE A 56 -2.29 21.99 -26.72
CA PHE A 56 -3.58 22.56 -27.10
C PHE A 56 -3.87 23.95 -26.50
N ALA A 57 -3.07 24.42 -25.55
CA ALA A 57 -3.31 25.68 -24.89
C ALA A 57 -2.45 26.81 -25.50
N ASP A 58 -2.97 27.48 -26.51
CA ASP A 58 -2.54 28.82 -26.83
C ASP A 58 -3.19 29.77 -25.83
N ILE A 59 -2.41 30.29 -24.89
CA ILE A 59 -2.90 31.26 -23.90
C ILE A 59 -2.88 32.65 -24.56
N TYR A 60 -4.05 33.17 -24.85
CA TYR A 60 -4.23 34.51 -25.32
C TYR A 60 -4.69 35.43 -24.18
N CYS A 61 -4.22 36.66 -24.17
CA CYS A 61 -4.71 37.66 -23.23
C CYS A 61 -6.19 37.94 -23.53
N GLU A 62 -7.06 37.87 -22.53
CA GLU A 62 -8.49 38.14 -22.68
C GLU A 62 -8.80 39.57 -23.08
N PHE A 63 -7.89 40.49 -22.81
CA PHE A 63 -8.07 41.94 -23.10
C PHE A 63 -7.53 42.35 -24.46
N CYS A 64 -6.36 41.88 -24.88
CA CYS A 64 -5.71 42.35 -26.10
C CYS A 64 -5.53 41.24 -27.15
N ASN A 65 -5.92 40.00 -26.84
CA ASN A 65 -5.83 38.85 -27.71
C ASN A 65 -4.41 38.56 -28.23
N THR A 66 -3.38 39.03 -27.52
CA THR A 66 -1.98 38.75 -27.82
C THR A 66 -1.58 37.39 -27.27
N PRO A 67 -0.84 36.57 -28.04
CA PRO A 67 -0.31 35.31 -27.51
C PRO A 67 0.66 35.60 -26.36
N GLN A 68 0.36 35.08 -25.18
CA GLN A 68 1.26 35.22 -24.03
C GLN A 68 2.35 34.16 -24.13
N LYS A 69 3.61 34.61 -24.04
CA LYS A 69 4.73 33.72 -23.86
C LYS A 69 4.62 33.09 -22.47
N LYS A 70 4.62 31.80 -22.42
CA LYS A 70 4.72 31.04 -21.16
C LYS A 70 6.13 31.26 -20.59
N GLU A 71 6.27 32.24 -19.70
CA GLU A 71 7.51 32.41 -18.93
C GLU A 71 7.53 31.36 -17.81
N ASN A 72 8.61 30.60 -17.70
CA ASN A 72 8.85 29.53 -16.71
C ASN A 72 8.13 28.19 -16.99
N GLU A 73 8.07 27.76 -18.21
CA GLU A 73 7.62 26.39 -18.49
C GLU A 73 8.69 25.38 -18.10
N ILE A 74 8.31 24.52 -17.15
CA ILE A 74 8.88 23.18 -17.10
C ILE A 74 8.53 22.54 -18.44
N SER A 75 9.54 22.15 -19.23
CA SER A 75 9.27 21.58 -20.54
C SER A 75 8.38 20.34 -20.39
N TYR A 76 7.52 20.08 -21.38
CA TYR A 76 6.70 18.86 -21.42
C TYR A 76 7.56 17.60 -21.18
N ASP A 77 8.73 17.56 -21.83
CA ASP A 77 9.63 16.41 -21.71
C ASP A 77 10.16 16.23 -20.29
N ASP A 78 10.52 17.32 -19.60
CA ASP A 78 10.99 17.26 -18.21
C ASP A 78 9.89 16.81 -17.27
N CYS A 79 8.67 17.32 -17.45
CA CYS A 79 7.52 16.90 -16.66
C CYS A 79 7.16 15.43 -16.92
N PHE A 80 7.18 15.00 -18.17
CA PHE A 80 6.92 13.63 -18.57
C PHE A 80 7.95 12.66 -17.98
N LEU A 81 9.24 13.01 -18.05
CA LEU A 81 10.32 12.21 -17.45
C LEU A 81 10.19 12.13 -15.94
N SER A 82 9.87 13.24 -15.27
CA SER A 82 9.66 13.27 -13.82
C SER A 82 8.47 12.43 -13.40
N CYS A 83 7.35 12.53 -14.13
CA CYS A 83 6.17 11.71 -13.88
C CYS A 83 6.45 10.22 -14.06
N ASN A 84 7.18 9.84 -15.10
CA ASN A 84 7.56 8.46 -15.34
C ASN A 84 8.50 7.92 -14.27
N ALA A 85 9.48 8.70 -13.84
CA ALA A 85 10.40 8.33 -12.77
C ALA A 85 9.63 8.09 -11.45
N GLU A 86 8.70 8.98 -11.10
CA GLU A 86 7.87 8.83 -9.91
C GLU A 86 6.94 7.62 -10.00
N LYS A 87 6.33 7.37 -11.16
CA LYS A 87 5.53 6.16 -11.40
C LYS A 87 6.33 4.90 -11.19
N LEU A 88 7.53 4.81 -11.73
CA LEU A 88 8.39 3.64 -11.58
C LEU A 88 8.76 3.41 -10.12
N LYS A 89 9.06 4.49 -9.38
CA LYS A 89 9.34 4.43 -7.95
C LYS A 89 8.14 3.89 -7.17
N ILE A 90 6.95 4.44 -7.39
CA ILE A 90 5.72 4.01 -6.72
C ILE A 90 5.39 2.56 -7.07
N LYS A 91 5.51 2.17 -8.33
CA LYS A 91 5.29 0.77 -8.76
C LYS A 91 6.24 -0.22 -8.10
N SER A 92 7.50 0.15 -7.94
CA SER A 92 8.48 -0.66 -7.22
C SER A 92 8.14 -0.81 -5.74
N GLN A 93 7.77 0.28 -5.07
CA GLN A 93 7.32 0.28 -3.68
C GLN A 93 6.03 -0.53 -3.50
N LEU A 94 5.09 -0.39 -4.42
CA LEU A 94 3.83 -1.13 -4.44
C LEU A 94 4.07 -2.64 -4.58
N LYS A 95 4.97 -3.03 -5.47
CA LYS A 95 5.34 -4.45 -5.65
C LYS A 95 5.89 -5.05 -4.36
N GLY A 96 6.84 -4.36 -3.71
CA GLY A 96 7.41 -4.80 -2.44
C GLY A 96 6.35 -4.89 -1.34
N LEU A 97 5.43 -3.94 -1.30
CA LEU A 97 4.33 -3.92 -0.33
C LEU A 97 3.36 -5.09 -0.55
N ILE A 98 3.00 -5.39 -1.79
CA ILE A 98 2.12 -6.52 -2.13
C ILE A 98 2.78 -7.85 -1.72
N GLU A 99 4.08 -8.00 -1.95
CA GLU A 99 4.83 -9.18 -1.52
C GLU A 99 4.83 -9.31 0.02
N SER A 100 5.00 -8.21 0.74
CA SER A 100 4.95 -8.18 2.21
C SER A 100 3.56 -8.53 2.74
N ILE A 101 2.50 -8.02 2.13
CA ILE A 101 1.12 -8.37 2.47
C ILE A 101 0.89 -9.87 2.27
N GLY A 102 1.31 -10.41 1.13
CA GLY A 102 1.19 -11.85 0.84
C GLY A 102 1.91 -12.72 1.86
N SER A 103 3.13 -12.33 2.26
CA SER A 103 3.90 -13.01 3.30
C SER A 103 3.20 -12.97 4.67
N ASN A 104 2.67 -11.81 5.04
CA ASN A 104 1.95 -11.64 6.31
C ASN A 104 0.64 -12.43 6.34
N VAL A 105 -0.08 -12.48 5.22
CA VAL A 105 -1.31 -13.28 5.10
C VAL A 105 -1.00 -14.77 5.25
N ARG A 106 0.06 -15.26 4.63
CA ARG A 106 0.47 -16.67 4.77
C ARG A 106 0.86 -17.01 6.22
N GLU A 107 1.63 -16.14 6.86
CA GLU A 107 1.98 -16.31 8.27
C GLU A 107 0.72 -16.31 9.16
N HIS A 108 -0.21 -15.40 8.90
CA HIS A 108 -1.48 -15.32 9.63
C HIS A 108 -2.29 -16.62 9.51
N GLU A 109 -2.38 -17.18 8.30
CA GLU A 109 -3.08 -18.44 8.05
C GLU A 109 -2.43 -19.60 8.83
N LEU A 110 -1.10 -19.69 8.81
CA LEU A 110 -0.36 -20.71 9.57
C LEU A 110 -0.56 -20.57 11.08
N ILE A 111 -0.57 -19.36 11.59
CA ILE A 111 -0.81 -19.07 13.01
C ILE A 111 -2.23 -19.43 13.40
N MET A 112 -3.22 -19.17 12.56
CA MET A 112 -4.61 -19.56 12.82
C MET A 112 -4.76 -21.08 12.89
N LEU A 113 -4.10 -21.82 12.01
CA LEU A 113 -4.08 -23.29 12.07
C LEU A 113 -3.44 -23.77 13.39
N ARG A 114 -2.30 -23.22 13.76
CA ARG A 114 -1.62 -23.55 15.02
C ARG A 114 -2.50 -23.24 16.24
N LYS A 115 -3.15 -22.09 16.21
CA LYS A 115 -4.08 -21.66 17.27
C LYS A 115 -5.20 -22.68 17.47
N ASN A 116 -5.80 -23.15 16.37
CA ASN A 116 -6.86 -24.16 16.43
C ASN A 116 -6.36 -25.47 17.02
N ASP A 117 -5.19 -25.96 16.58
CA ASP A 117 -4.58 -27.19 17.10
C ASP A 117 -4.31 -27.08 18.61
N VAL A 118 -3.67 -26.02 19.04
CA VAL A 118 -3.35 -25.81 20.46
C VAL A 118 -4.62 -25.66 21.30
N ASN A 119 -5.62 -24.97 20.77
CA ASN A 119 -6.91 -24.82 21.46
C ASN A 119 -7.63 -26.17 21.63
N GLU A 120 -7.62 -27.01 20.62
CA GLU A 120 -8.19 -28.38 20.70
C GLU A 120 -7.49 -29.21 21.79
N ILE A 121 -6.18 -29.18 21.82
CA ILE A 121 -5.38 -29.86 22.83
C ILE A 121 -5.71 -29.30 24.23
N TYR A 122 -5.75 -27.98 24.36
CA TYR A 122 -6.09 -27.31 25.62
C TYR A 122 -7.47 -27.72 26.14
N GLN A 123 -8.47 -27.73 25.27
CA GLN A 123 -9.84 -28.13 25.65
C GLN A 123 -9.92 -29.61 26.02
N SER A 124 -9.17 -30.46 25.32
CA SER A 124 -9.06 -31.88 25.62
C SER A 124 -8.43 -32.14 27.00
N GLU A 125 -7.36 -31.41 27.32
CA GLU A 125 -6.67 -31.57 28.61
C GLU A 125 -7.46 -30.97 29.79
N LYS A 126 -8.33 -30.02 29.52
CA LYS A 126 -9.18 -29.35 30.52
C LYS A 126 -10.31 -30.25 31.01
N LYS A 127 -10.75 -31.20 30.20
CA LYS A 127 -11.73 -32.23 30.57
C LYS A 127 -11.07 -33.28 31.42
#